data_944b7a64d9734a8638ffcba5ff1bf2d8
#
_entry.id   944b7a64d9734a8638ffcba5ff1bf2d8
#
_cell.length_a   1.000
_cell.length_b   1.000
_cell.length_c   1.000
_cell.angle_alpha   90.00
_cell.angle_beta   90.00
_cell.angle_gamma   90.00
#
_symmetry.space_group_name_H-M   'P 1'
#
loop_
_entity.id
_entity.type
_entity.pdbx_description
1 polymer ?
#
loop_
_entity_poly.entity_id
_entity_poly.type
_entity_poly.pdbx_seq_one_letter_code
_entity_poly.pdbx_strand_id
1 'polypeptide(L)'
;AVIFARGECLQTLDMNQDNYMGEAFKMRNLLEGFVGEVRIIGFREHIFSEQGGAVANFAASNEFVFGTIVQRWMTWPLCVRFHYGHPDVWDRLWCMSNGGVSRASRTLHVSEDIFGGANVILRGGVVEYYEYIHCGKGRDITFAGVNGFEQKIAGGNAYQIMSRDLHRLTRSMDFFRLLSFFSSGSGFYLSNAVMT
;
A
#
# COMPACT_ATOMS: atom_id res chain seq x y z
N ALA A 1 -8.65 1.91 17.17
CA ALA A 1 -9.16 2.98 16.31
C ALA A 1 -10.37 2.52 15.51
N VAL A 2 -10.30 1.44 14.76
CA VAL A 2 -11.39 0.94 13.89
C VAL A 2 -12.70 0.73 14.63
N ILE A 3 -12.66 0.19 15.84
CA ILE A 3 -13.85 -0.08 16.67
C ILE A 3 -14.54 1.21 17.11
N PHE A 4 -13.78 2.25 17.43
CA PHE A 4 -14.31 3.51 17.95
C PHE A 4 -14.68 4.52 16.86
N ALA A 5 -14.27 4.30 15.62
CA ALA A 5 -14.66 5.15 14.50
C ALA A 5 -16.18 5.04 14.25
N ARG A 6 -16.81 6.15 13.88
CA ARG A 6 -18.25 6.20 13.63
C ARG A 6 -18.62 6.17 12.13
N GLY A 7 -17.64 6.41 11.27
CA GLY A 7 -17.85 6.40 9.81
C GLY A 7 -18.00 4.99 9.25
N GLU A 8 -18.52 4.90 8.05
CA GLU A 8 -18.63 3.64 7.29
C GLU A 8 -17.29 3.20 6.73
N CYS A 9 -16.40 4.16 6.45
CA CYS A 9 -15.07 3.94 5.92
C CYS A 9 -13.99 4.42 6.89
N LEU A 10 -12.80 3.84 6.75
CA LEU A 10 -11.61 4.19 7.51
C LEU A 10 -10.48 4.54 6.54
N GLN A 11 -9.98 5.77 6.58
CA GLN A 11 -8.82 6.17 5.82
C GLN A 11 -7.55 5.92 6.62
N THR A 12 -6.53 5.35 5.99
CA THR A 12 -5.17 5.29 6.53
C THR A 12 -4.44 6.58 6.18
N LEU A 13 -3.66 7.12 7.11
CA LEU A 13 -2.94 8.39 6.93
C LEU A 13 -1.46 8.19 7.24
N ASP A 14 -0.60 8.76 6.40
CA ASP A 14 0.84 8.89 6.64
C ASP A 14 1.11 10.23 7.36
N MET A 15 2.12 10.28 8.20
CA MET A 15 2.56 11.52 8.85
C MET A 15 3.03 12.59 7.85
N ASN A 16 3.51 12.17 6.70
CA ASN A 16 4.01 13.03 5.63
C ASN A 16 2.95 13.34 4.56
N GLN A 17 1.70 12.98 4.80
CA GLN A 17 0.62 13.19 3.86
C GLN A 17 0.04 14.59 4.01
N ASP A 18 -0.26 15.20 2.87
CA ASP A 18 -1.01 16.44 2.77
C ASP A 18 -2.32 16.20 2.02
N ASN A 19 -3.42 16.70 2.56
CA ASN A 19 -4.74 16.52 1.99
C ASN A 19 -5.33 17.86 1.58
N TYR A 20 -5.73 17.97 0.33
CA TYR A 20 -6.40 19.14 -0.19
C TYR A 20 -7.90 19.09 0.15
N MET A 21 -8.46 20.22 0.57
CA MET A 21 -9.88 20.32 0.91
C MET A 21 -10.80 19.87 -0.25
N GLY A 22 -10.43 20.20 -1.50
CA GLY A 22 -11.17 19.75 -2.67
C GLY A 22 -11.23 18.25 -2.84
N GLU A 23 -10.16 17.54 -2.46
CA GLU A 23 -10.12 16.08 -2.50
C GLU A 23 -10.96 15.46 -1.37
N ALA A 24 -10.99 16.09 -0.20
CA ALA A 24 -11.83 15.64 0.90
C ALA A 24 -13.33 15.65 0.54
N PHE A 25 -13.79 16.59 -0.26
CA PHE A 25 -15.19 16.59 -0.73
C PHE A 25 -15.52 15.45 -1.69
N LYS A 26 -14.55 14.91 -2.41
CA LYS A 26 -14.73 13.76 -3.29
C LYS A 26 -14.88 12.44 -2.53
N MET A 27 -14.45 12.40 -1.26
CA MET A 27 -14.47 11.18 -0.43
C MET A 27 -15.86 10.55 -0.29
N ARG A 28 -16.93 11.32 -0.41
CA ARG A 28 -18.30 10.78 -0.42
C ARG A 28 -18.54 9.77 -1.53
N ASN A 29 -17.94 10.00 -2.68
CA ASN A 29 -18.14 9.16 -3.87
C ASN A 29 -17.47 7.79 -3.73
N LEU A 30 -16.58 7.63 -2.74
CA LEU A 30 -15.92 6.36 -2.46
C LEU A 30 -16.89 5.27 -2.03
N LEU A 31 -17.96 5.63 -1.35
CA LEU A 31 -18.96 4.66 -0.91
C LEU A 31 -19.56 3.89 -2.09
N GLU A 32 -19.69 4.54 -3.25
CA GLU A 32 -20.16 3.91 -4.48
C GLU A 32 -19.15 2.91 -5.06
N GLY A 33 -17.87 3.02 -4.69
CA GLY A 33 -16.80 2.12 -5.12
C GLY A 33 -16.73 0.81 -4.32
N PHE A 34 -17.34 0.75 -3.13
CA PHE A 34 -17.39 -0.48 -2.34
C PHE A 34 -18.49 -1.43 -2.83
N VAL A 35 -18.35 -1.89 -4.07
CA VAL A 35 -19.29 -2.81 -4.71
C VAL A 35 -18.75 -4.25 -4.66
N GLY A 36 -19.62 -5.19 -4.41
CA GLY A 36 -19.26 -6.61 -4.39
C GLY A 36 -18.23 -6.92 -3.30
N GLU A 37 -17.04 -7.34 -3.72
CA GLU A 37 -15.95 -7.78 -2.83
C GLU A 37 -14.88 -6.71 -2.60
N VAL A 38 -15.04 -5.50 -3.11
CA VAL A 38 -14.10 -4.40 -2.90
C VAL A 38 -14.09 -3.98 -1.43
N ARG A 39 -12.92 -4.01 -0.79
CA ARG A 39 -12.75 -3.70 0.64
C ARG A 39 -11.69 -2.67 0.94
N ILE A 40 -10.84 -2.38 -0.03
CA ILE A 40 -9.86 -1.30 0.02
C ILE A 40 -9.92 -0.56 -1.32
N ILE A 41 -9.94 0.76 -1.26
CA ILE A 41 -9.86 1.63 -2.43
C ILE A 41 -8.66 2.53 -2.26
N GLY A 42 -7.70 2.43 -3.17
CA GLY A 42 -6.51 3.23 -3.22
C GLY A 42 -6.60 4.41 -4.17
N PHE A 43 -5.70 5.37 -3.98
CA PHE A 43 -5.68 6.59 -4.74
C PHE A 43 -4.29 6.91 -5.23
N ARG A 44 -4.25 7.80 -6.22
CA ARG A 44 -3.04 8.38 -6.74
C ARG A 44 -2.35 9.23 -5.65
N GLU A 45 -1.05 9.04 -5.51
CA GLU A 45 -0.17 9.88 -4.71
C GLU A 45 0.67 10.79 -5.61
N HIS A 46 0.90 12.02 -5.18
CA HIS A 46 1.91 12.88 -5.77
C HIS A 46 2.87 13.37 -4.70
N ILE A 47 4.16 13.45 -5.05
CA ILE A 47 5.21 13.80 -4.09
C ILE A 47 5.55 15.29 -4.24
N PHE A 48 5.13 16.10 -3.28
CA PHE A 48 5.33 17.56 -3.33
C PHE A 48 6.78 17.99 -3.00
N SER A 49 7.62 17.12 -2.46
CA SER A 49 9.02 17.40 -2.16
C SER A 49 9.97 17.21 -3.35
N GLU A 50 9.49 16.91 -4.54
CA GLU A 50 10.30 16.65 -5.75
C GLU A 50 11.25 17.79 -6.13
N GLN A 51 10.90 19.03 -5.80
CA GLN A 51 11.68 20.23 -6.12
C GLN A 51 12.91 20.43 -5.22
N GLY A 52 13.12 19.59 -4.22
CA GLY A 52 14.23 19.66 -3.27
C GLY A 52 15.61 19.27 -3.82
N GLY A 53 15.73 19.04 -5.14
CA GLY A 53 16.98 18.66 -5.80
C GLY A 53 16.94 17.31 -6.50
N ALA A 54 18.07 16.87 -7.04
CA ALA A 54 18.13 15.62 -7.85
C ALA A 54 17.75 14.37 -7.04
N VAL A 55 18.17 14.28 -5.78
CA VAL A 55 17.83 13.16 -4.89
C VAL A 55 16.35 13.15 -4.56
N ALA A 56 15.78 14.32 -4.28
CA ALA A 56 14.35 14.45 -4.01
C ALA A 56 13.51 14.08 -5.25
N ASN A 57 13.92 14.51 -6.42
CA ASN A 57 13.27 14.17 -7.69
C ASN A 57 13.35 12.66 -7.96
N PHE A 58 14.49 12.03 -7.71
CA PHE A 58 14.63 10.58 -7.82
C PHE A 58 13.69 9.83 -6.87
N ALA A 59 13.65 10.22 -5.59
CA ALA A 59 12.76 9.61 -4.61
C ALA A 59 11.28 9.80 -4.99
N ALA A 60 10.91 10.99 -5.46
CA ALA A 60 9.56 11.28 -5.94
C ALA A 60 9.17 10.44 -7.16
N SER A 61 10.10 10.28 -8.10
CA SER A 61 9.87 9.46 -9.31
C SER A 61 9.67 7.98 -8.96
N ASN A 62 10.48 7.44 -8.05
CA ASN A 62 10.33 6.06 -7.57
C ASN A 62 8.97 5.85 -6.90
N GLU A 63 8.57 6.75 -6.02
CA GLU A 63 7.28 6.67 -5.34
C GLU A 63 6.11 6.79 -6.32
N PHE A 64 6.21 7.67 -7.31
CA PHE A 64 5.19 7.80 -8.35
C PHE A 64 5.05 6.53 -9.19
N VAL A 65 6.17 5.93 -9.58
CA VAL A 65 6.14 4.67 -10.34
C VAL A 65 5.50 3.57 -9.50
N PHE A 66 5.92 3.41 -8.25
CA PHE A 66 5.38 2.36 -7.38
C PHE A 66 3.92 2.63 -6.98
N GLY A 67 3.63 3.81 -6.44
CA GLY A 67 2.33 4.15 -5.86
C GLY A 67 1.22 4.45 -6.88
N THR A 68 1.59 4.77 -8.11
CA THR A 68 0.62 5.12 -9.17
C THR A 68 0.66 4.13 -10.32
N ILE A 69 1.77 4.05 -11.03
CA ILE A 69 1.83 3.28 -12.27
C ILE A 69 1.69 1.78 -12.00
N VAL A 70 2.49 1.26 -11.08
CA VAL A 70 2.47 -0.17 -10.72
C VAL A 70 1.14 -0.55 -10.09
N GLN A 71 0.64 0.23 -9.14
CA GLN A 71 -0.63 -0.06 -8.47
C GLN A 71 -1.82 -0.06 -9.43
N ARG A 72 -1.84 0.85 -10.42
CA ARG A 72 -2.84 0.87 -11.49
C ARG A 72 -2.84 -0.44 -12.28
N TRP A 73 -1.69 -0.89 -12.77
CA TRP A 73 -1.57 -2.11 -13.54
C TRP A 73 -1.88 -3.37 -12.73
N MET A 74 -1.49 -3.38 -11.46
CA MET A 74 -1.79 -4.49 -10.56
C MET A 74 -3.28 -4.61 -10.24
N THR A 75 -4.02 -3.50 -10.24
CA THR A 75 -5.48 -3.50 -10.10
C THR A 75 -6.15 -3.92 -11.40
N TRP A 76 -5.81 -3.28 -12.50
CA TRP A 76 -6.37 -3.57 -13.80
C TRP A 76 -5.30 -3.45 -14.90
N PRO A 77 -5.10 -4.46 -15.77
CA PRO A 77 -5.94 -5.68 -15.91
C PRO A 77 -5.50 -6.88 -15.04
N LEU A 78 -4.43 -6.78 -14.25
CA LEU A 78 -3.81 -7.94 -13.61
C LEU A 78 -4.61 -8.50 -12.42
N CYS A 79 -5.42 -7.68 -11.74
CA CYS A 79 -6.24 -8.07 -10.57
C CYS A 79 -5.43 -8.73 -9.43
N VAL A 80 -4.20 -8.24 -9.18
CA VAL A 80 -3.25 -8.81 -8.22
C VAL A 80 -2.69 -7.78 -7.24
N ARG A 81 -3.39 -6.68 -7.02
CA ARG A 81 -2.96 -5.64 -6.10
C ARG A 81 -3.07 -6.09 -4.65
N PHE A 82 -1.97 -5.99 -3.89
CA PHE A 82 -1.91 -6.26 -2.45
C PHE A 82 -1.62 -5.03 -1.61
N HIS A 83 -0.69 -4.21 -2.07
CA HIS A 83 -0.24 -3.05 -1.33
C HIS A 83 -1.35 -2.01 -1.26
N TYR A 84 -1.74 -1.61 -0.05
CA TYR A 84 -2.55 -0.41 0.12
C TYR A 84 -1.63 0.79 0.40
N GLY A 85 -1.95 1.96 -0.14
CA GLY A 85 -1.28 3.21 0.23
C GLY A 85 -1.82 3.76 1.54
N HIS A 86 -1.09 4.66 2.18
CA HIS A 86 -1.57 5.31 3.39
C HIS A 86 -2.73 6.30 3.18
N PRO A 87 -3.01 6.84 1.97
CA PRO A 87 -4.27 7.55 1.72
C PRO A 87 -5.46 6.62 1.46
N ASP A 88 -5.26 5.31 1.34
CA ASP A 88 -6.28 4.36 0.95
C ASP A 88 -7.39 4.24 1.99
N VAL A 89 -8.58 3.94 1.53
CA VAL A 89 -9.79 3.84 2.34
C VAL A 89 -10.27 2.39 2.42
N TRP A 90 -10.63 1.99 3.61
CA TRP A 90 -11.08 0.65 3.95
C TRP A 90 -12.57 0.62 4.26
N ASP A 91 -13.25 -0.44 3.86
CA ASP A 91 -14.58 -0.78 4.35
C ASP A 91 -14.51 -1.13 5.84
N ARG A 92 -14.91 -0.18 6.68
CA ARG A 92 -14.81 -0.34 8.13
C ARG A 92 -15.71 -1.45 8.67
N LEU A 93 -16.92 -1.58 8.15
CA LEU A 93 -17.87 -2.59 8.65
C LEU A 93 -17.34 -3.99 8.36
N TRP A 94 -16.82 -4.21 7.17
CA TRP A 94 -16.19 -5.46 6.81
C TRP A 94 -14.94 -5.74 7.67
N CYS A 95 -14.09 -4.75 7.91
CA CYS A 95 -12.92 -4.89 8.78
C CYS A 95 -13.30 -5.28 10.22
N MET A 96 -14.38 -4.74 10.75
CA MET A 96 -14.85 -5.09 12.09
C MET A 96 -15.36 -6.53 12.18
N SER A 97 -16.05 -7.02 11.16
CA SER A 97 -16.58 -8.38 11.11
C SER A 97 -15.53 -9.43 10.77
N ASN A 98 -14.47 -9.07 10.03
CA ASN A 98 -13.47 -10.00 9.52
C ASN A 98 -12.08 -9.90 10.18
N GLY A 99 -11.94 -9.19 11.28
CA GLY A 99 -10.74 -9.25 12.11
C GLY A 99 -9.70 -8.16 11.89
N GLY A 100 -10.12 -6.98 11.47
CA GLY A 100 -9.33 -5.75 11.52
C GLY A 100 -8.54 -5.42 10.25
N VAL A 101 -7.87 -4.27 10.29
CA VAL A 101 -7.23 -3.63 9.14
C VAL A 101 -5.89 -4.28 8.81
N SER A 102 -5.04 -4.45 9.79
CA SER A 102 -3.67 -4.91 9.60
C SER A 102 -3.18 -5.71 10.79
N ARG A 103 -2.25 -6.59 10.54
CA ARG A 103 -1.57 -7.36 11.57
C ARG A 103 -0.26 -6.66 11.94
N ALA A 104 -0.34 -5.62 12.75
CA ALA A 104 0.85 -4.98 13.28
C ALA A 104 1.55 -5.90 14.28
N SER A 105 2.74 -6.35 13.97
CA SER A 105 3.64 -7.01 14.91
C SER A 105 4.95 -6.24 14.97
N ARG A 106 5.76 -6.47 15.99
CA ARG A 106 7.06 -5.81 16.16
C ARG A 106 8.00 -6.01 14.96
N THR A 107 7.84 -7.10 14.23
CA THR A 107 8.67 -7.45 13.08
C THR A 107 8.05 -7.07 11.74
N LEU A 108 6.73 -6.85 11.67
CA LEU A 108 6.00 -6.64 10.42
C LEU A 108 5.46 -5.21 10.25
N HIS A 109 5.74 -4.31 11.21
CA HIS A 109 5.19 -2.95 11.21
C HIS A 109 5.65 -2.09 10.03
N VAL A 110 6.69 -2.48 9.31
CA VAL A 110 7.23 -1.77 8.15
C VAL A 110 6.60 -2.23 6.83
N SER A 111 6.04 -3.44 6.81
CA SER A 111 5.37 -4.03 5.63
C SER A 111 3.89 -4.30 5.92
N GLU A 112 3.28 -3.54 6.83
CA GLU A 112 1.89 -3.68 7.23
C GLU A 112 0.91 -3.49 6.08
N ASP A 113 1.25 -2.65 5.13
CA ASP A 113 0.46 -2.34 3.94
C ASP A 113 0.32 -3.54 2.99
N ILE A 114 1.39 -4.26 2.72
CA ILE A 114 1.33 -5.48 1.92
C ILE A 114 0.58 -6.59 2.67
N PHE A 115 0.87 -6.77 3.96
CA PHE A 115 0.20 -7.79 4.77
C PHE A 115 -1.28 -7.48 5.01
N GLY A 116 -1.64 -6.21 5.16
CA GLY A 116 -3.03 -5.78 5.28
C GLY A 116 -3.83 -6.13 4.03
N GLY A 117 -3.33 -5.77 2.86
CA GLY A 117 -3.94 -6.13 1.58
C GLY A 117 -4.02 -7.64 1.36
N ALA A 118 -2.94 -8.38 1.65
CA ALA A 118 -2.92 -9.83 1.58
C ALA A 118 -3.97 -10.47 2.50
N ASN A 119 -4.14 -9.97 3.73
CA ASN A 119 -5.16 -10.45 4.64
C ASN A 119 -6.58 -10.19 4.13
N VAL A 120 -6.82 -9.07 3.47
CA VAL A 120 -8.11 -8.78 2.83
C VAL A 120 -8.40 -9.78 1.73
N ILE A 121 -7.44 -10.02 0.85
CA ILE A 121 -7.59 -10.95 -0.27
C ILE A 121 -7.79 -12.40 0.21
N LEU A 122 -7.07 -12.84 1.25
CA LEU A 122 -7.25 -14.17 1.84
C LEU A 122 -8.64 -14.41 2.44
N ARG A 123 -9.35 -13.32 2.74
CA ARG A 123 -10.72 -13.36 3.28
C ARG A 123 -11.79 -13.07 2.23
N GLY A 124 -11.43 -13.10 0.94
CA GLY A 124 -12.34 -12.89 -0.17
C GLY A 124 -12.59 -11.43 -0.54
N GLY A 125 -11.80 -10.48 0.00
CA GLY A 125 -11.90 -9.09 -0.39
C GLY A 125 -10.99 -8.74 -1.57
N VAL A 126 -11.24 -7.62 -2.21
CA VAL A 126 -10.47 -7.06 -3.33
C VAL A 126 -9.89 -5.70 -2.95
N VAL A 127 -8.69 -5.42 -3.43
CA VAL A 127 -8.00 -4.14 -3.26
C VAL A 127 -8.01 -3.40 -4.60
N GLU A 128 -8.84 -2.36 -4.69
CA GLU A 128 -9.03 -1.55 -5.90
C GLU A 128 -8.17 -0.28 -5.88
N TYR A 129 -8.08 0.39 -7.02
CA TYR A 129 -7.35 1.64 -7.20
C TYR A 129 -8.09 2.59 -8.15
N TYR A 130 -8.31 3.82 -7.68
CA TYR A 130 -8.97 4.88 -8.45
C TYR A 130 -8.11 6.13 -8.55
N GLU A 131 -8.28 6.92 -9.60
CA GLU A 131 -7.46 8.10 -9.87
C GLU A 131 -8.22 9.44 -9.78
N TYR A 132 -9.48 9.44 -9.42
CA TYR A 132 -10.26 10.68 -9.30
C TYR A 132 -10.00 11.46 -8.00
N ILE A 133 -9.32 10.83 -7.04
CA ILE A 133 -8.77 11.48 -5.85
C ILE A 133 -7.25 11.35 -5.89
N HIS A 134 -6.55 12.39 -5.47
CA HIS A 134 -5.11 12.32 -5.25
C HIS A 134 -4.71 12.95 -3.92
N CYS A 135 -3.67 12.42 -3.30
CA CYS A 135 -3.12 12.90 -2.05
C CYS A 135 -1.68 13.35 -2.27
N GLY A 136 -1.28 14.43 -1.59
CA GLY A 136 0.10 14.85 -1.54
C GLY A 136 0.86 14.06 -0.49
N LYS A 137 2.13 13.74 -0.77
CA LYS A 137 3.02 13.05 0.18
C LYS A 137 4.41 13.65 0.10
N GLY A 138 5.04 13.86 1.25
CA GLY A 138 6.44 14.29 1.33
C GLY A 138 7.38 13.10 1.40
N ARG A 139 8.57 13.23 0.81
CA ARG A 139 9.68 12.30 0.93
C ARG A 139 10.94 13.04 1.31
N ASP A 140 11.91 12.30 1.85
CA ASP A 140 13.21 12.84 2.19
C ASP A 140 13.90 13.41 0.94
N ILE A 141 14.57 14.54 1.14
CA ILE A 141 15.30 15.25 0.09
C ILE A 141 16.81 14.99 0.14
N THR A 142 17.28 14.26 1.14
CA THR A 142 18.69 13.93 1.34
C THR A 142 18.99 12.49 0.99
N PHE A 143 20.18 12.23 0.48
CA PHE A 143 20.63 10.87 0.17
C PHE A 143 20.60 9.95 1.40
N ALA A 144 21.03 10.45 2.56
CA ALA A 144 20.99 9.69 3.81
C ALA A 144 19.57 9.28 4.23
N GLY A 145 18.61 10.20 4.07
CA GLY A 145 17.20 9.91 4.36
C GLY A 145 16.61 8.88 3.42
N VAL A 146 16.84 9.01 2.10
CA VAL A 146 16.37 8.05 1.10
C VAL A 146 16.99 6.67 1.34
N ASN A 147 18.29 6.60 1.59
CA ASN A 147 18.98 5.34 1.89
C ASN A 147 18.46 4.70 3.19
N GLY A 148 18.21 5.49 4.23
CA GLY A 148 17.63 5.01 5.48
C GLY A 148 16.20 4.45 5.30
N PHE A 149 15.42 5.06 4.45
CA PHE A 149 14.09 4.59 4.07
C PHE A 149 14.16 3.24 3.33
N GLU A 150 15.04 3.13 2.32
CA GLU A 150 15.25 1.88 1.57
C GLU A 150 15.73 0.74 2.49
N GLN A 151 16.67 0.99 3.40
CA GLN A 151 17.11 0.01 4.38
C GLN A 151 15.98 -0.47 5.27
N LYS A 152 15.11 0.43 5.69
CA LYS A 152 13.93 0.11 6.50
C LYS A 152 12.99 -0.84 5.75
N ILE A 153 12.67 -0.56 4.50
CA ILE A 153 11.79 -1.39 3.67
C ILE A 153 12.45 -2.75 3.37
N ALA A 154 13.72 -2.76 3.01
CA ALA A 154 14.46 -4.00 2.76
C ALA A 154 14.48 -4.91 3.98
N GLY A 155 14.70 -4.36 5.18
CA GLY A 155 14.62 -5.09 6.45
C GLY A 155 13.23 -5.67 6.70
N GLY A 156 12.18 -4.92 6.45
CA GLY A 156 10.78 -5.38 6.54
C GLY A 156 10.49 -6.55 5.60
N ASN A 157 10.95 -6.47 4.35
CA ASN A 157 10.80 -7.54 3.37
C ASN A 157 11.58 -8.81 3.75
N ALA A 158 12.77 -8.68 4.36
CA ALA A 158 13.51 -9.82 4.85
C ALA A 158 12.75 -10.57 5.95
N TYR A 159 12.15 -9.87 6.90
CA TYR A 159 11.28 -10.49 7.91
C TYR A 159 10.02 -11.12 7.29
N GLN A 160 9.48 -10.53 6.25
CA GLN A 160 8.33 -11.04 5.53
C GLN A 160 8.60 -12.43 4.94
N ILE A 161 9.77 -12.64 4.31
CA ILE A 161 10.16 -13.94 3.74
C ILE A 161 10.23 -15.03 4.82
N MET A 162 10.68 -14.68 6.02
CA MET A 162 10.81 -15.62 7.14
C MET A 162 9.49 -15.87 7.89
N SER A 163 8.43 -15.18 7.53
CA SER A 163 7.14 -15.27 8.23
C SER A 163 6.34 -16.52 7.84
N ARG A 164 5.59 -17.08 8.82
CA ARG A 164 4.62 -18.15 8.55
C ARG A 164 3.47 -17.70 7.66
N ASP A 165 3.21 -16.41 7.59
CA ASP A 165 2.13 -15.85 6.78
C ASP A 165 2.45 -16.00 5.29
N LEU A 166 3.71 -15.85 4.89
CA LEU A 166 4.12 -16.17 3.52
C LEU A 166 3.82 -17.63 3.15
N HIS A 167 4.15 -18.57 4.03
CA HIS A 167 3.85 -19.98 3.78
C HIS A 167 2.34 -20.27 3.66
N ARG A 168 1.52 -19.55 4.40
CA ARG A 168 0.05 -19.64 4.28
C ARG A 168 -0.45 -19.05 2.97
N LEU A 169 0.10 -17.92 2.55
CA LEU A 169 -0.22 -17.28 1.27
C LEU A 169 0.03 -18.21 0.09
N THR A 170 1.16 -18.94 0.10
CA THR A 170 1.51 -19.89 -0.98
C THR A 170 0.51 -21.03 -1.16
N ARG A 171 -0.28 -21.33 -0.13
CA ARG A 171 -1.31 -22.39 -0.18
C ARG A 171 -2.70 -21.88 -0.58
N SER A 172 -2.90 -20.58 -0.50
CA SER A 172 -4.24 -19.97 -0.61
C SER A 172 -4.41 -19.07 -1.83
N MET A 173 -3.31 -18.78 -2.53
CA MET A 173 -3.31 -17.87 -3.68
C MET A 173 -2.85 -18.57 -4.95
N ASP A 174 -3.37 -18.09 -6.07
CA ASP A 174 -2.92 -18.52 -7.40
C ASP A 174 -1.49 -18.02 -7.72
N PHE A 175 -0.92 -18.60 -8.77
CA PHE A 175 0.45 -18.31 -9.18
C PHE A 175 0.68 -16.81 -9.50
N PHE A 176 -0.25 -16.14 -10.17
CA PHE A 176 -0.07 -14.76 -10.59
C PHE A 176 -0.08 -13.79 -9.40
N ARG A 177 -0.94 -14.04 -8.41
CA ARG A 177 -0.96 -13.29 -7.16
C ARG A 177 0.31 -13.51 -6.36
N LEU A 178 0.81 -14.74 -6.29
CA LEU A 178 2.09 -15.03 -5.63
C LEU A 178 3.27 -14.38 -6.34
N LEU A 179 3.28 -14.37 -7.66
CA LEU A 179 4.31 -13.70 -8.45
C LEU A 179 4.29 -12.18 -8.22
N SER A 180 3.12 -11.58 -8.19
CA SER A 180 2.96 -10.17 -7.85
C SER A 180 3.47 -9.85 -6.44
N PHE A 181 3.10 -10.66 -5.46
CA PHE A 181 3.57 -10.52 -4.09
C PHE A 181 5.10 -10.63 -3.99
N PHE A 182 5.70 -11.60 -4.67
CA PHE A 182 7.13 -11.77 -4.73
C PHE A 182 7.82 -10.58 -5.41
N SER A 183 7.35 -10.13 -6.56
CA SER A 183 7.96 -9.07 -7.36
C SER A 183 7.85 -7.68 -6.72
N SER A 184 6.79 -7.42 -5.96
CA SER A 184 6.62 -6.16 -5.24
C SER A 184 7.33 -6.10 -3.89
N GLY A 185 7.89 -7.19 -3.43
CA GLY A 185 8.56 -7.29 -2.13
C GLY A 185 9.97 -7.85 -2.24
N SER A 186 10.13 -9.08 -1.77
CA SER A 186 11.43 -9.76 -1.67
C SER A 186 12.17 -9.91 -2.98
N GLY A 187 11.46 -10.15 -4.08
CA GLY A 187 12.06 -10.31 -5.41
C GLY A 187 12.72 -9.05 -5.93
N PHE A 188 12.17 -7.88 -5.63
CA PHE A 188 12.78 -6.60 -5.99
C PHE A 188 14.16 -6.44 -5.32
N TYR A 189 14.23 -6.66 -4.00
CA TYR A 189 15.50 -6.54 -3.27
C TYR A 189 16.51 -7.63 -3.62
N LEU A 190 16.05 -8.85 -3.90
CA LEU A 190 16.93 -9.92 -4.38
C LEU A 190 17.53 -9.57 -5.75
N SER A 191 16.74 -9.03 -6.66
CA SER A 191 17.21 -8.57 -7.96
C SER A 191 18.26 -7.47 -7.82
N ASN A 192 18.02 -6.49 -6.95
CA ASN A 192 18.98 -5.42 -6.69
C ASN A 192 20.28 -5.97 -6.11
N ALA A 193 20.20 -6.91 -5.17
CA ALA A 193 21.40 -7.54 -4.59
C ALA A 193 22.21 -8.38 -5.58
N VAL A 194 21.58 -8.90 -6.61
CA VAL A 194 22.29 -9.67 -7.66
C VAL A 194 22.93 -8.75 -8.72
N MET A 195 22.37 -7.54 -8.91
CA MET A 195 22.89 -6.57 -9.87
C MET A 195 24.02 -5.69 -9.32
N THR A 196 24.22 -5.64 -8.00
CA THR A 196 25.31 -4.91 -7.32
C THR A 196 26.50 -5.80 -7.05
#